data_e22ea1e48b3bf8ab40564d634cc9d0d9
#
_entry.id   e22ea1e48b3bf8ab40564d634cc9d0d9
#
_cell.length_a   1.000
_cell.length_b   1.000
_cell.length_c   1.000
_cell.angle_alpha   90.00
_cell.angle_beta   90.00
_cell.angle_gamma   90.00
#
_symmetry.space_group_name_H-M   'P 1'
#
loop_
_entity.id
_entity.type
_entity.pdbx_description
1 polymer ?
#
loop_
_entity_poly.entity_id
_entity_poly.type
_entity_poly.pdbx_seq_one_letter_code
_entity_poly.pdbx_strand_id
1 'polypeptide(L)'
;MAQLIEDVDARSIAGLTTPEVRRAGIRVGFKMIDLASGEQGVLASTSGKGPGVGKYRVNLSGVEKIVRRIEASLDAADFIFIDEIGKMELLSKSFEELVEHVFSLAKPVIAVVHRNFISRYRGEGRVFVLKRDNFEEVRESILAELKAPARGSD
;
A
#
# COMPACT_ATOMS: atom_id res chain seq x y z
N MET A 1 -2.22 6.55 7.13
CA MET A 1 -2.78 6.33 5.77
C MET A 1 -4.29 6.53 5.71
N ALA A 2 -5.12 5.86 6.55
CA ALA A 2 -6.57 6.00 6.53
C ALA A 2 -7.06 7.46 6.58
N GLN A 3 -6.56 8.25 7.51
CA GLN A 3 -6.92 9.67 7.63
C GLN A 3 -6.51 10.46 6.38
N LEU A 4 -5.36 10.16 5.78
CA LEU A 4 -4.91 10.81 4.56
C LEU A 4 -5.82 10.48 3.37
N ILE A 5 -6.32 9.25 3.29
CA ILE A 5 -7.29 8.83 2.27
C ILE A 5 -8.59 9.64 2.38
N GLU A 6 -9.07 9.87 3.61
CA GLU A 6 -10.26 10.69 3.87
C GLU A 6 -10.05 12.17 3.50
N ASP A 7 -8.83 12.67 3.66
CA ASP A 7 -8.48 14.07 3.40
C ASP A 7 -8.25 14.40 1.92
N VAL A 8 -8.05 13.38 1.09
CA VAL A 8 -7.86 13.56 -0.34
C VAL A 8 -9.23 13.70 -1.01
N ASP A 9 -9.45 14.85 -1.64
CA ASP A 9 -10.63 15.11 -2.46
C ASP A 9 -10.49 14.38 -3.81
N ALA A 10 -10.52 13.05 -3.75
CA ALA A 10 -10.40 12.18 -4.88
C ALA A 10 -11.76 11.58 -5.26
N ARG A 11 -12.04 11.56 -6.54
CA ARG A 11 -13.28 10.96 -7.08
C ARG A 11 -13.22 9.44 -7.07
N SER A 12 -12.01 8.86 -7.19
CA SER A 12 -11.78 7.43 -7.12
C SER A 12 -10.37 7.10 -6.64
N ILE A 13 -10.27 6.09 -5.80
CA ILE A 13 -9.02 5.62 -5.21
C ILE A 13 -8.85 4.14 -5.51
N ALA A 14 -7.67 3.76 -5.98
CA ALA A 14 -7.24 2.37 -6.06
C ALA A 14 -6.09 2.11 -5.10
N GLY A 15 -5.76 0.86 -4.90
CA GLY A 15 -4.65 0.43 -4.06
C GLY A 15 -5.09 -0.51 -2.95
N LEU A 16 -4.30 -0.55 -1.89
CA LEU A 16 -4.50 -1.53 -0.82
C LEU A 16 -4.14 -1.00 0.56
N THR A 17 -4.70 -1.66 1.56
CA THR A 17 -4.25 -1.62 2.96
C THR A 17 -4.06 -3.03 3.48
N THR A 18 -3.15 -3.20 4.45
CA THR A 18 -2.83 -4.51 5.04
C THR A 18 -2.98 -4.49 6.57
N PRO A 19 -4.20 -4.31 7.09
CA PRO A 19 -4.43 -4.23 8.53
C PRO A 19 -4.20 -5.56 9.25
N GLU A 20 -3.86 -5.45 10.54
CA GLU A 20 -3.73 -6.59 11.43
C GLU A 20 -5.06 -7.32 11.63
N VAL A 21 -4.99 -8.62 11.85
CA VAL A 21 -6.08 -9.44 12.36
C VAL A 21 -5.76 -9.87 13.78
N ARG A 22 -6.65 -9.57 14.72
CA ARG A 22 -6.50 -9.96 16.12
C ARG A 22 -7.62 -10.88 16.56
N ARG A 23 -7.29 -11.86 17.42
CA ARG A 23 -8.24 -12.72 18.12
C ARG A 23 -7.93 -12.67 19.61
N ALA A 24 -8.92 -12.32 20.43
CA ALA A 24 -8.76 -12.14 21.87
C ALA A 24 -7.55 -11.24 22.23
N GLY A 25 -7.39 -10.13 21.51
CA GLY A 25 -6.29 -9.18 21.71
C GLY A 25 -4.92 -9.60 21.16
N ILE A 26 -4.78 -10.81 20.66
CA ILE A 26 -3.52 -11.34 20.12
C ILE A 26 -3.52 -11.20 18.60
N ARG A 27 -2.45 -10.66 18.05
CA ARG A 27 -2.25 -10.56 16.60
C ARG A 27 -1.99 -11.95 16.02
N VAL A 28 -2.88 -12.39 15.13
CA VAL A 28 -2.82 -13.72 14.49
C VAL A 28 -2.55 -13.67 13.00
N GLY A 29 -2.53 -12.47 12.41
CA GLY A 29 -2.26 -12.32 11.00
C GLY A 29 -2.50 -10.92 10.47
N PHE A 30 -2.54 -10.85 9.15
CA PHE A 30 -2.81 -9.64 8.38
C PHE A 30 -3.73 -9.99 7.21
N LYS A 31 -4.61 -9.07 6.87
CA LYS A 31 -5.42 -9.16 5.66
C LYS A 31 -4.99 -8.11 4.65
N MET A 32 -5.29 -8.33 3.40
CA MET A 32 -5.09 -7.36 2.33
C MET A 32 -6.46 -6.94 1.82
N ILE A 33 -6.71 -5.64 1.74
CA ILE A 33 -7.98 -5.05 1.31
C ILE A 33 -7.76 -4.27 0.04
N ASP A 34 -8.52 -4.57 -1.01
CA ASP A 34 -8.62 -3.74 -2.20
C ASP A 34 -9.46 -2.49 -1.90
N LEU A 35 -8.86 -1.31 -2.01
CA LEU A 35 -9.53 -0.05 -1.68
C LEU A 35 -10.68 0.30 -2.62
N ALA A 36 -10.61 -0.09 -3.88
CA ALA A 36 -11.66 0.23 -4.85
C ALA A 36 -12.94 -0.58 -4.61
N SER A 37 -12.84 -1.87 -4.32
CA SER A 37 -13.99 -2.78 -4.16
C SER A 37 -14.33 -3.12 -2.71
N GLY A 38 -13.38 -2.97 -1.79
CA GLY A 38 -13.50 -3.45 -0.41
C GLY A 38 -13.29 -4.96 -0.24
N GLU A 39 -12.97 -5.69 -1.32
CA GLU A 39 -12.66 -7.12 -1.20
C GLU A 39 -11.42 -7.37 -0.34
N GLN A 40 -11.49 -8.44 0.43
CA GLN A 40 -10.46 -8.80 1.39
C GLN A 40 -9.93 -10.21 1.12
N GLY A 41 -8.64 -10.38 1.35
CA GLY A 41 -7.97 -11.67 1.37
C GLY A 41 -7.01 -11.77 2.53
N VAL A 42 -6.60 -12.98 2.87
CA VAL A 42 -5.56 -13.20 3.88
C VAL A 42 -4.20 -12.90 3.26
N LEU A 43 -3.46 -11.95 3.85
CA LEU A 43 -2.06 -11.72 3.49
C LEU A 43 -1.16 -12.77 4.17
N ALA A 44 -1.31 -12.92 5.47
CA ALA A 44 -0.52 -13.86 6.26
C ALA A 44 -1.26 -14.24 7.54
N SER A 45 -0.98 -15.43 8.05
CA SER A 45 -1.55 -15.90 9.31
C SER A 45 -0.61 -16.85 10.05
N THR A 46 -0.82 -17.00 11.35
CA THR A 46 -0.08 -17.98 12.18
C THR A 46 -0.45 -19.42 11.86
N SER A 47 -1.59 -19.68 11.24
CA SER A 47 -2.09 -21.00 10.88
C SER A 47 -1.92 -21.35 9.40
N GLY A 48 -1.28 -20.48 8.61
CA GLY A 48 -1.07 -20.69 7.18
C GLY A 48 0.01 -21.73 6.85
N LYS A 49 0.20 -21.99 5.56
CA LYS A 49 1.16 -23.00 5.04
C LYS A 49 2.21 -22.43 4.09
N GLY A 50 2.12 -21.17 3.71
CA GLY A 50 3.03 -20.52 2.78
C GLY A 50 4.39 -20.17 3.38
N PRO A 51 5.21 -19.39 2.66
CA PRO A 51 6.51 -18.96 3.13
C PRO A 51 6.42 -18.15 4.42
N GLY A 52 7.41 -18.31 5.30
CA GLY A 52 7.39 -17.74 6.64
C GLY A 52 8.03 -16.36 6.74
N VAL A 53 7.40 -15.50 7.53
CA VAL A 53 7.97 -14.26 8.06
C VAL A 53 7.70 -14.26 9.57
N GLY A 54 8.73 -14.54 10.36
CA GLY A 54 8.55 -14.77 11.79
C GLY A 54 7.58 -15.95 12.03
N LYS A 55 6.59 -15.72 12.88
CA LYS A 55 5.53 -16.73 13.18
C LYS A 55 4.42 -16.79 12.13
N TYR A 56 4.43 -15.90 11.14
CA TYR A 56 3.38 -15.83 10.12
C TYR A 56 3.77 -16.58 8.86
N ARG A 57 2.74 -17.10 8.17
CA ARG A 57 2.86 -17.74 6.85
C ARG A 57 2.10 -16.92 5.84
N VAL A 58 2.77 -16.51 4.76
CA VAL A 58 2.20 -15.66 3.72
C VAL A 58 1.33 -16.48 2.76
N ASN A 59 0.13 -16.02 2.52
CA ASN A 59 -0.82 -16.63 1.59
C ASN A 59 -0.64 -16.05 0.17
N LEU A 60 0.29 -16.64 -0.59
CA LEU A 60 0.63 -16.14 -1.92
C LEU A 60 -0.57 -16.14 -2.88
N SER A 61 -1.42 -17.15 -2.87
CA SER A 61 -2.61 -17.22 -3.73
C SER A 61 -3.65 -16.18 -3.36
N GLY A 62 -3.82 -15.92 -2.06
CA GLY A 62 -4.72 -14.85 -1.57
C GLY A 62 -4.24 -13.47 -1.97
N VAL A 63 -2.94 -13.20 -1.88
CA VAL A 63 -2.32 -11.96 -2.33
C VAL A 63 -2.51 -11.77 -3.83
N GLU A 64 -2.22 -12.79 -4.63
CA GLU A 64 -2.37 -12.75 -6.09
C GLU A 64 -3.80 -12.42 -6.51
N LYS A 65 -4.79 -13.00 -5.85
CA LYS A 65 -6.21 -12.74 -6.12
C LYS A 65 -6.56 -11.25 -5.89
N ILE A 66 -6.13 -10.66 -4.79
CA ILE A 66 -6.38 -9.25 -4.49
C ILE A 66 -5.58 -8.33 -5.42
N VAL A 67 -4.35 -8.68 -5.74
CA VAL A 67 -3.51 -7.92 -6.69
C VAL A 67 -4.20 -7.81 -8.05
N ARG A 68 -4.79 -8.87 -8.57
CA ARG A 68 -5.56 -8.84 -9.83
C ARG A 68 -6.73 -7.86 -9.79
N ARG A 69 -7.41 -7.77 -8.65
CA ARG A 69 -8.49 -6.79 -8.43
C ARG A 69 -7.98 -5.37 -8.48
N ILE A 70 -6.87 -5.11 -7.79
CA ILE A 70 -6.23 -3.79 -7.76
C ILE A 70 -5.81 -3.38 -9.17
N GLU A 71 -5.15 -4.26 -9.92
CA GLU A 71 -4.75 -4.02 -11.31
C GLU A 71 -5.94 -3.59 -12.18
N ALA A 72 -7.09 -4.24 -12.05
CA ALA A 72 -8.28 -3.93 -12.81
C ALA A 72 -8.88 -2.55 -12.51
N SER A 73 -8.56 -1.93 -11.37
CA SER A 73 -9.07 -0.64 -10.94
C SER A 73 -8.12 0.53 -11.17
N LEU A 74 -6.86 0.28 -11.57
CA LEU A 74 -5.84 1.32 -11.66
C LEU A 74 -6.15 2.40 -12.70
N ASP A 75 -6.64 2.02 -13.86
CA ASP A 75 -6.90 2.96 -14.96
C ASP A 75 -7.98 4.00 -14.63
N ALA A 76 -9.02 3.58 -13.91
CA ALA A 76 -10.12 4.46 -13.51
C ALA A 76 -9.82 5.31 -12.27
N ALA A 77 -8.74 5.02 -11.56
CA ALA A 77 -8.42 5.73 -10.32
C ALA A 77 -7.78 7.09 -10.55
N ASP A 78 -8.13 8.07 -9.72
CA ASP A 78 -7.48 9.37 -9.67
C ASP A 78 -6.21 9.35 -8.80
N PHE A 79 -6.20 8.53 -7.76
CA PHE A 79 -5.11 8.36 -6.80
C PHE A 79 -4.88 6.89 -6.48
N ILE A 80 -3.65 6.57 -6.13
CA ILE A 80 -3.27 5.21 -5.72
C ILE A 80 -2.62 5.27 -4.34
N PHE A 81 -3.08 4.40 -3.43
CA PHE A 81 -2.55 4.26 -2.08
C PHE A 81 -2.08 2.82 -1.86
N ILE A 82 -0.86 2.67 -1.35
CA ILE A 82 -0.31 1.37 -0.98
C ILE A 82 0.17 1.44 0.47
N ASP A 83 -0.44 0.68 1.33
CA ASP A 83 -0.07 0.57 2.74
C ASP A 83 -0.10 -0.91 3.17
N GLU A 84 1.04 -1.58 3.17
CA GLU A 84 2.41 -1.10 2.97
C GLU A 84 3.18 -1.94 1.95
N ILE A 85 4.35 -1.44 1.55
CA ILE A 85 5.36 -2.22 0.83
C ILE A 85 6.33 -2.78 1.88
N GLY A 86 6.09 -4.01 2.29
CA GLY A 86 6.84 -4.68 3.34
C GLY A 86 7.32 -6.08 2.95
N LYS A 87 7.95 -6.77 3.90
CA LYS A 87 8.56 -8.08 3.66
C LYS A 87 7.53 -9.14 3.29
N MET A 88 6.36 -9.16 3.93
CA MET A 88 5.32 -10.15 3.65
C MET A 88 4.75 -9.96 2.23
N GLU A 89 4.44 -8.74 1.87
CA GLU A 89 3.89 -8.36 0.57
C GLU A 89 4.87 -8.68 -0.55
N LEU A 90 6.14 -8.34 -0.38
CA LEU A 90 7.19 -8.53 -1.39
C LEU A 90 7.63 -9.99 -1.58
N LEU A 91 7.16 -10.92 -0.77
CA LEU A 91 7.30 -12.36 -1.05
C LEU A 91 6.42 -12.80 -2.24
N SER A 92 5.39 -12.04 -2.56
CA SER A 92 4.57 -12.26 -3.74
C SER A 92 5.18 -11.55 -4.95
N LYS A 93 5.50 -12.30 -5.98
CA LYS A 93 5.97 -11.76 -7.25
C LYS A 93 4.92 -10.86 -7.91
N SER A 94 3.65 -11.25 -7.85
CA SER A 94 2.56 -10.45 -8.40
C SER A 94 2.41 -9.11 -7.69
N PHE A 95 2.64 -9.05 -6.38
CA PHE A 95 2.66 -7.78 -5.65
C PHE A 95 3.85 -6.90 -6.06
N GLU A 96 5.05 -7.48 -6.20
CA GLU A 96 6.23 -6.75 -6.68
C GLU A 96 5.99 -6.13 -8.05
N GLU A 97 5.42 -6.90 -8.98
CA GLU A 97 5.05 -6.43 -10.32
C GLU A 97 3.97 -5.33 -10.27
N LEU A 98 3.00 -5.44 -9.36
CA LEU A 98 2.00 -4.39 -9.11
C LEU A 98 2.67 -3.08 -8.70
N VAL A 99 3.60 -3.13 -7.76
CA VAL A 99 4.32 -1.94 -7.26
C VAL A 99 5.10 -1.28 -8.40
N GLU A 100 5.82 -2.05 -9.19
CA GLU A 100 6.56 -1.54 -10.35
C GLU A 100 5.61 -0.89 -11.37
N HIS A 101 4.49 -1.52 -11.67
CA HIS A 101 3.46 -0.98 -12.55
C HIS A 101 2.89 0.34 -12.01
N VAL A 102 2.52 0.39 -10.75
CA VAL A 102 1.96 1.59 -10.10
C VAL A 102 2.93 2.77 -10.20
N PHE A 103 4.21 2.56 -9.91
CA PHE A 103 5.21 3.64 -10.00
C PHE A 103 5.51 4.07 -11.44
N SER A 104 5.17 3.27 -12.43
CA SER A 104 5.29 3.64 -13.85
C SER A 104 4.15 4.53 -14.35
N LEU A 105 3.04 4.60 -13.63
CA LEU A 105 1.86 5.37 -14.03
C LEU A 105 2.05 6.87 -13.77
N ALA A 106 1.46 7.70 -14.62
CA ALA A 106 1.44 9.16 -14.46
C ALA A 106 0.30 9.60 -13.53
N LYS A 107 0.15 8.94 -12.40
CA LYS A 107 -0.89 9.22 -11.39
C LYS A 107 -0.24 9.50 -10.04
N PRO A 108 -0.87 10.33 -9.18
CA PRO A 108 -0.42 10.49 -7.80
C PRO A 108 -0.46 9.18 -7.04
N VAL A 109 0.66 8.80 -6.45
CA VAL A 109 0.82 7.59 -5.65
C VAL A 109 1.34 7.96 -4.27
N ILE A 110 0.69 7.43 -3.24
CA ILE A 110 1.19 7.49 -1.87
C ILE A 110 1.42 6.06 -1.41
N ALA A 111 2.65 5.76 -1.04
CA ALA A 111 3.01 4.44 -0.54
C ALA A 111 3.68 4.54 0.83
N VAL A 112 3.26 3.67 1.75
CA VAL A 112 3.98 3.42 2.99
C VAL A 112 4.99 2.32 2.70
N VAL A 113 6.28 2.61 2.90
CA VAL A 113 7.36 1.69 2.60
C VAL A 113 8.08 1.33 3.90
N HIS A 114 8.20 0.05 4.19
CA HIS A 114 8.97 -0.41 5.34
C HIS A 114 10.44 0.03 5.18
N ARG A 115 11.04 0.51 6.27
CA ARG A 115 12.39 1.10 6.27
C ARG A 115 13.46 0.25 5.55
N ASN A 116 13.33 -1.07 5.59
CA ASN A 116 14.29 -1.98 4.96
C ASN A 116 14.24 -1.95 3.42
N PHE A 117 13.21 -1.35 2.83
CA PHE A 117 13.01 -1.27 1.38
C PHE A 117 13.08 0.16 0.84
N ILE A 118 13.35 1.15 1.67
CA ILE A 118 13.46 2.56 1.25
C ILE A 118 14.54 2.74 0.17
N SER A 119 15.69 2.10 0.31
CA SER A 119 16.76 2.21 -0.68
C SER A 119 16.33 1.73 -2.07
N ARG A 120 15.44 0.75 -2.13
CA ARG A 120 14.92 0.20 -3.39
C ARG A 120 13.98 1.19 -4.10
N TYR A 121 13.15 1.91 -3.35
CA TYR A 121 12.07 2.74 -3.90
C TYR A 121 12.33 4.25 -3.80
N ARG A 122 13.45 4.67 -3.20
CA ARG A 122 13.78 6.09 -3.00
C ARG A 122 13.77 6.91 -4.29
N GLY A 123 14.16 6.32 -5.41
CA GLY A 123 14.19 6.99 -6.71
C GLY A 123 12.82 7.24 -7.34
N GLU A 124 11.76 6.64 -6.80
CA GLU A 124 10.41 6.72 -7.37
C GLU A 124 9.66 7.99 -6.98
N GLY A 125 10.11 8.71 -5.97
CA GLY A 125 9.43 9.92 -5.54
C GLY A 125 10.03 10.56 -4.29
N ARG A 126 9.30 11.52 -3.75
CA ARG A 126 9.69 12.20 -2.51
C ARG A 126 9.45 11.30 -1.30
N VAL A 127 10.47 11.20 -0.45
CA VAL A 127 10.42 10.40 0.77
C VAL A 127 10.16 11.27 1.98
N PHE A 128 9.14 10.92 2.77
CA PHE A 128 8.87 11.50 4.07
C PHE A 128 9.14 10.46 5.15
N VAL A 129 9.90 10.84 6.17
CA VAL A 129 10.15 9.98 7.33
C VAL A 129 9.13 10.31 8.42
N LEU A 130 8.20 9.38 8.65
CA LEU A 130 7.15 9.55 9.65
C LEU A 130 7.67 9.19 11.04
N LYS A 131 7.52 10.12 11.98
CA LYS A 131 7.83 9.98 13.41
C LYS A 131 6.58 10.28 14.23
N ARG A 132 6.63 9.97 15.54
CA ARG A 132 5.48 10.20 16.43
C ARG A 132 5.07 11.67 16.55
N ASP A 133 6.01 12.58 16.40
CA ASP A 133 5.85 14.03 16.62
C ASP A 133 5.73 14.86 15.34
N ASN A 134 5.81 14.25 14.14
CA ASN A 134 5.75 14.98 12.87
C ASN A 134 4.57 14.59 11.96
N PHE A 135 3.61 13.85 12.47
CA PHE A 135 2.49 13.32 11.66
C PHE A 135 1.72 14.43 10.92
N GLU A 136 1.33 15.49 11.63
CA GLU A 136 0.58 16.59 11.04
C GLU A 136 1.38 17.36 9.97
N GLU A 137 2.66 17.62 10.24
CA GLU A 137 3.55 18.27 9.29
C GLU A 137 3.71 17.47 8.01
N VAL A 138 3.95 16.16 8.12
CA VAL A 138 4.07 15.25 6.98
C VAL A 138 2.75 15.16 6.21
N ARG A 139 1.63 15.04 6.90
CA ARG A 139 0.30 15.03 6.31
C ARG A 139 0.03 16.28 5.47
N GLU A 140 0.25 17.46 6.04
CA GLU A 140 0.07 18.74 5.35
C GLU A 140 0.98 18.85 4.11
N SER A 141 2.23 18.41 4.22
CA SER A 141 3.18 18.42 3.10
C SER A 141 2.72 17.52 1.95
N ILE A 142 2.21 16.32 2.25
CA ILE A 142 1.67 15.41 1.24
C ILE A 142 0.42 16.00 0.59
N LEU A 143 -0.51 16.52 1.38
CA LEU A 143 -1.73 17.14 0.84
C LEU A 143 -1.43 18.34 -0.06
N ALA A 144 -0.42 19.15 0.29
CA ALA A 144 0.02 20.27 -0.53
C ALA A 144 0.57 19.81 -1.89
N GLU A 145 1.35 18.72 -1.92
CA GLU A 145 1.86 18.16 -3.16
C GLU A 145 0.76 17.58 -4.05
N LEU A 146 -0.25 16.93 -3.46
CA LEU A 146 -1.38 16.37 -4.20
C LEU A 146 -2.26 17.45 -4.83
N LYS A 147 -2.31 18.64 -4.25
CA LYS A 147 -3.07 19.79 -4.76
C LYS A 147 -2.28 20.62 -5.77
N ALA A 148 -0.95 20.46 -5.82
CA ALA A 148 -0.12 21.19 -6.79
C ALA A 148 -0.45 20.71 -8.21
N PRO A 149 -0.56 21.61 -9.22
CA PRO A 149 -0.70 21.18 -10.60
C PRO A 149 0.52 20.35 -11.00
N ALA A 150 0.28 19.27 -11.74
CA ALA A 150 1.36 18.48 -12.30
C ALA A 150 2.34 19.42 -13.01
N ARG A 151 3.61 19.41 -12.57
CA ARG A 151 4.65 20.14 -13.30
C ARG A 151 4.70 19.55 -14.69
N GLY A 152 4.27 20.32 -15.69
CA GLY A 152 4.39 19.91 -17.06
C GLY A 152 5.83 19.50 -17.31
N SER A 153 6.03 18.32 -17.83
CA SER A 153 7.30 17.92 -18.40
C SER A 153 7.54 18.80 -19.62
N ASP A 154 8.32 19.84 -19.43
CA ASP A 154 8.89 20.57 -20.54
C ASP A 154 9.90 19.71 -21.28
#